data_e7731e2087965f6fd48cb76a6e2ca8a6
#
_entry.id   e7731e2087965f6fd48cb76a6e2ca8a6
#
_cell.length_a   1.000
_cell.length_b   1.000
_cell.length_c   1.000
_cell.angle_alpha   90.00
_cell.angle_beta   90.00
_cell.angle_gamma   90.00
#
_symmetry.space_group_name_H-M   'P 1'
#
loop_
_entity.id
_entity.type
_entity.pdbx_description
1 polymer ?
#
loop_
_entity_poly.entity_id
_entity_poly.type
_entity_poly.pdbx_seq_one_letter_code
_entity_poly.pdbx_strand_id
1 'polypeptide(L)'
;MKRVNAILSHPLYQKCYRRLEILEKDRKFCCHQMPHLMDVARIAYIICLEQDLGIKKDVIYGAAILHDIGKYVQYEEGIPHEVSGEKIASEILNSLPGDCVYSEEEKRMILTG
;
A
#
# COMPACT_ATOMS: atom_id res chain seq x y z
N MET A 1 10.39 -6.57 8.43
CA MET A 1 10.18 -6.96 7.02
C MET A 1 10.90 -5.97 6.12
N LYS A 2 11.97 -6.42 5.53
CA LYS A 2 12.87 -5.58 4.73
C LYS A 2 12.19 -4.91 3.54
N ARG A 3 11.40 -5.68 2.77
CA ARG A 3 10.72 -5.14 1.58
C ARG A 3 9.63 -4.15 1.95
N VAL A 4 8.90 -4.40 3.02
CA VAL A 4 7.88 -3.46 3.53
C VAL A 4 8.53 -2.17 4.01
N ASN A 5 9.63 -2.27 4.73
CA ASN A 5 10.37 -1.10 5.18
C ASN A 5 10.90 -0.27 4.00
N ALA A 6 11.31 -0.92 2.92
CA ALA A 6 11.75 -0.24 1.71
C ALA A 6 10.61 0.57 1.07
N ILE A 7 9.39 0.03 1.05
CA ILE A 7 8.22 0.76 0.57
C ILE A 7 7.94 1.98 1.45
N LEU A 8 7.91 1.77 2.78
CA LEU A 8 7.64 2.84 3.73
C LEU A 8 8.67 3.97 3.66
N SER A 9 9.91 3.66 3.32
CA SER A 9 11.00 4.62 3.19
C SER A 9 11.08 5.25 1.79
N HIS A 10 10.31 4.76 0.83
CA HIS A 10 10.36 5.26 -0.54
C HIS A 10 9.87 6.72 -0.60
N PRO A 11 10.62 7.64 -1.25
CA PRO A 11 10.23 9.05 -1.29
C PRO A 11 8.84 9.31 -1.85
N LEU A 12 8.44 8.58 -2.90
CA LEU A 12 7.12 8.73 -3.50
C LEU A 12 6.03 8.27 -2.52
N TYR A 13 6.25 7.15 -1.81
CA TYR A 13 5.29 6.66 -0.81
C TYR A 13 5.11 7.70 0.30
N GLN A 14 6.20 8.24 0.83
CA GLN A 14 6.15 9.22 1.90
C GLN A 14 5.45 10.50 1.46
N LYS A 15 5.69 10.95 0.23
CA LYS A 15 5.03 12.13 -0.34
C LYS A 15 3.52 11.92 -0.41
N CYS A 16 3.09 10.79 -0.96
CA CYS A 16 1.68 10.46 -1.13
C CYS A 16 0.99 10.27 0.23
N TYR A 17 1.65 9.61 1.16
CA TYR A 17 1.11 9.38 2.49
C TYR A 17 0.91 10.70 3.26
N ARG A 18 1.87 11.60 3.21
CA ARG A 18 1.75 12.92 3.83
C ARG A 18 0.61 13.73 3.23
N ARG A 19 0.47 13.67 1.93
CA ARG A 19 -0.61 14.34 1.21
C ARG A 19 -1.97 13.84 1.69
N LEU A 20 -2.08 12.53 1.82
CA LEU A 20 -3.29 11.88 2.29
C LEU A 20 -3.60 12.27 3.74
N GLU A 21 -2.60 12.30 4.62
CA GLU A 21 -2.77 12.75 6.01
C GLU A 21 -3.33 14.17 6.08
N ILE A 22 -2.80 15.08 5.27
CA ILE A 22 -3.24 16.47 5.24
C ILE A 22 -4.70 16.55 4.79
N LEU A 23 -5.06 15.83 3.74
CA LEU A 23 -6.41 15.85 3.18
C LEU A 23 -7.45 15.20 4.09
N GLU A 24 -7.05 14.20 4.87
CA GLU A 24 -7.95 13.49 5.77
C GLU A 24 -7.98 14.04 7.19
N LYS A 25 -7.16 15.03 7.49
CA LYS A 25 -7.03 15.63 8.82
C LYS A 25 -8.36 16.10 9.40
N ASP A 26 -9.22 16.68 8.56
CA ASP A 26 -10.51 17.22 8.98
C ASP A 26 -11.67 16.23 8.81
N ARG A 27 -11.37 15.00 8.39
CA ARG A 27 -12.39 13.97 8.20
C ARG A 27 -12.46 13.05 9.42
N LYS A 28 -13.65 12.99 10.03
CA LYS A 28 -13.87 12.20 11.25
C LYS A 28 -13.93 10.70 11.01
N PHE A 29 -14.24 10.26 9.79
CA PHE A 29 -14.57 8.85 9.52
C PHE A 29 -13.72 8.17 8.45
N CYS A 30 -12.74 8.88 7.87
CA CYS A 30 -11.93 8.36 6.77
C CYS A 30 -10.43 8.53 7.07
N CYS A 31 -9.98 8.04 8.22
CA CYS A 31 -8.56 8.12 8.60
C CYS A 31 -7.83 6.88 8.12
N HIS A 32 -7.04 7.02 7.05
CA HIS A 32 -6.22 5.94 6.49
C HIS A 32 -4.79 6.03 7.01
N GLN A 33 -4.64 6.20 8.34
CA GLN A 33 -3.34 6.32 8.98
C GLN A 33 -2.69 4.95 9.17
N MET A 34 -1.38 4.98 9.42
CA MET A 34 -0.56 3.78 9.52
C MET A 34 -1.09 2.72 10.49
N PRO A 35 -1.59 3.05 11.70
CA PRO A 35 -2.17 2.02 12.57
C PRO A 35 -3.30 1.25 11.92
N HIS A 36 -4.18 1.93 11.17
CA HIS A 36 -5.27 1.29 10.46
C HIS A 36 -4.75 0.37 9.34
N LEU A 37 -3.78 0.85 8.57
CA LEU A 37 -3.18 0.06 7.49
C LEU A 37 -2.51 -1.21 8.03
N MET A 38 -1.84 -1.11 9.17
CA MET A 38 -1.21 -2.26 9.81
C MET A 38 -2.25 -3.25 10.35
N ASP A 39 -3.37 -2.77 10.86
CA ASP A 39 -4.46 -3.64 11.31
C ASP A 39 -5.07 -4.41 10.13
N VAL A 40 -5.29 -3.75 9.01
CA VAL A 40 -5.77 -4.40 7.78
C VAL A 40 -4.78 -5.49 7.35
N ALA A 41 -3.48 -5.19 7.39
CA ALA A 41 -2.44 -6.14 7.02
C ALA A 41 -2.45 -7.37 7.93
N ARG A 42 -2.57 -7.17 9.25
CA ARG A 42 -2.60 -8.27 10.22
C ARG A 42 -3.80 -9.17 10.02
N ILE A 43 -4.97 -8.58 9.83
CA ILE A 43 -6.21 -9.33 9.59
C ILE A 43 -6.10 -10.13 8.29
N ALA A 44 -5.62 -9.51 7.23
CA ALA A 44 -5.44 -10.17 5.94
C ALA A 44 -4.45 -11.35 6.07
N TYR A 45 -3.38 -11.17 6.80
CA TYR A 45 -2.39 -12.23 7.01
C TYR A 45 -2.98 -13.40 7.79
N ILE A 46 -3.76 -13.13 8.84
CA ILE A 46 -4.45 -14.17 9.61
C ILE A 46 -5.38 -14.98 8.71
N ILE A 47 -6.17 -14.32 7.87
CA ILE A 47 -7.07 -14.97 6.93
C ILE A 47 -6.29 -15.86 5.96
N CYS A 48 -5.18 -15.37 5.42
CA CYS A 48 -4.34 -16.14 4.51
C CYS A 48 -3.74 -17.37 5.18
N LEU A 49 -3.34 -17.28 6.43
CA LEU A 49 -2.81 -18.41 7.20
C LEU A 49 -3.90 -19.44 7.47
N GLU A 50 -5.08 -19.00 7.85
CA GLU A 50 -6.21 -19.91 8.14
C GLU A 50 -6.68 -20.64 6.89
N GLN A 51 -6.61 -20.00 5.74
CA GLN A 51 -7.01 -20.60 4.46
C GLN A 51 -5.85 -21.30 3.73
N ASP A 52 -4.65 -21.27 4.31
CA ASP A 52 -3.46 -21.91 3.76
C ASP A 52 -3.16 -21.48 2.31
N LEU A 53 -3.22 -20.17 2.07
CA LEU A 53 -3.04 -19.63 0.72
C LEU A 53 -1.57 -19.55 0.28
N GLY A 54 -0.63 -19.69 1.20
CA GLY A 54 0.80 -19.69 0.86
C GLY A 54 1.37 -18.35 0.41
N ILE A 55 0.69 -17.25 0.68
CA ILE A 55 1.15 -15.91 0.31
C ILE A 55 2.13 -15.40 1.36
N LYS A 56 3.25 -14.83 0.92
CA LYS A 56 4.27 -14.33 1.83
C LYS A 56 3.77 -13.13 2.62
N LYS A 57 4.20 -13.03 3.87
CA LYS A 57 3.81 -11.95 4.78
C LYS A 57 4.09 -10.56 4.21
N ASP A 58 5.26 -10.34 3.63
CA ASP A 58 5.65 -9.05 3.10
C ASP A 58 4.89 -8.65 1.82
N VAL A 59 4.34 -9.62 1.09
CA VAL A 59 3.43 -9.34 -0.03
C VAL A 59 2.10 -8.82 0.52
N ILE A 60 1.56 -9.45 1.54
CA ILE A 60 0.28 -9.06 2.16
C ILE A 60 0.40 -7.67 2.80
N TYR A 61 1.46 -7.44 3.56
CA TYR A 61 1.69 -6.13 4.18
C TYR A 61 1.95 -5.04 3.14
N GLY A 62 2.69 -5.37 2.07
CA GLY A 62 2.92 -4.44 0.96
C GLY A 62 1.61 -4.04 0.29
N ALA A 63 0.73 -4.99 0.03
CA ALA A 63 -0.59 -4.72 -0.54
C ALA A 63 -1.41 -3.82 0.38
N ALA A 64 -1.41 -4.10 1.68
CA ALA A 64 -2.19 -3.32 2.64
C ALA A 64 -1.73 -1.86 2.73
N ILE A 65 -0.41 -1.60 2.79
CA ILE A 65 0.09 -0.23 2.90
C ILE A 65 -0.02 0.55 1.59
N LEU A 66 -0.20 -0.13 0.47
CA LEU A 66 -0.31 0.51 -0.85
C LEU A 66 -1.75 0.64 -1.35
N HIS A 67 -2.71 -0.06 -0.74
CA HIS A 67 -4.05 -0.17 -1.34
C HIS A 67 -4.79 1.16 -1.49
N ASP A 68 -4.56 2.13 -0.61
CA ASP A 68 -5.24 3.43 -0.67
C ASP A 68 -4.29 4.59 -0.96
N ILE A 69 -3.07 4.31 -1.46
CA ILE A 69 -2.06 5.36 -1.64
C ILE A 69 -2.48 6.42 -2.68
N GLY A 70 -3.35 6.08 -3.60
CA GLY A 70 -3.85 7.01 -4.62
C GLY A 70 -5.05 7.85 -4.19
N LYS A 71 -5.51 7.71 -2.96
CA LYS A 71 -6.74 8.36 -2.52
C LYS A 71 -6.65 9.89 -2.53
N TYR A 72 -5.44 10.44 -2.32
CA TYR A 72 -5.24 11.88 -2.36
C TYR A 72 -5.56 12.47 -3.74
N VAL A 73 -5.28 11.71 -4.81
CA VAL A 73 -5.58 12.13 -6.19
C VAL A 73 -7.10 12.20 -6.40
N GLN A 74 -7.82 11.24 -5.83
CA GLN A 74 -9.28 11.25 -5.87
C GLN A 74 -9.85 12.50 -5.19
N TYR A 75 -9.31 12.89 -4.05
CA TYR A 75 -9.75 14.08 -3.33
C TYR A 75 -9.42 15.37 -4.08
N GLU A 76 -8.27 15.45 -4.73
CA GLU A 76 -7.82 16.67 -5.41
C GLU A 76 -8.33 16.78 -6.86
N GLU A 77 -8.36 15.67 -7.59
CA GLU A 77 -8.60 15.66 -9.04
C GLU A 77 -9.81 14.84 -9.48
N GLY A 78 -10.48 14.14 -8.55
CA GLY A 78 -11.65 13.33 -8.86
C GLY A 78 -11.35 12.03 -9.61
N ILE A 79 -10.09 11.68 -9.80
CA ILE A 79 -9.70 10.41 -10.42
C ILE A 79 -9.89 9.28 -9.41
N PRO A 80 -10.57 8.16 -9.77
CA PRO A 80 -10.78 7.05 -8.84
C PRO A 80 -9.47 6.56 -8.23
N HIS A 81 -9.45 6.34 -6.92
CA HIS A 81 -8.23 5.98 -6.19
C HIS A 81 -7.67 4.61 -6.62
N GLU A 82 -8.49 3.71 -7.16
CA GLU A 82 -8.04 2.41 -7.66
C GLU A 82 -7.10 2.60 -8.86
N VAL A 83 -7.42 3.54 -9.75
CA VAL A 83 -6.61 3.84 -10.94
C VAL A 83 -5.31 4.52 -10.57
N SER A 84 -5.38 5.60 -9.79
CA SER A 84 -4.19 6.32 -9.35
C SER A 84 -3.34 5.51 -8.40
N GLY A 85 -3.96 4.71 -7.54
CA GLY A 85 -3.27 3.83 -6.60
C GLY A 85 -2.44 2.77 -7.32
N GLU A 86 -3.00 2.14 -8.34
CA GLU A 86 -2.27 1.15 -9.13
C GLU A 86 -1.05 1.78 -9.80
N LYS A 87 -1.20 2.95 -10.39
CA LYS A 87 -0.12 3.66 -11.06
C LYS A 87 1.00 4.03 -10.09
N ILE A 88 0.65 4.61 -8.94
CA ILE A 88 1.61 5.02 -7.92
C ILE A 88 2.30 3.80 -7.30
N ALA A 89 1.54 2.77 -6.95
CA ALA A 89 2.08 1.55 -6.38
C ALA A 89 3.03 0.85 -7.35
N SER A 90 2.69 0.79 -8.64
CA SER A 90 3.55 0.22 -9.66
C SER A 90 4.88 0.97 -9.75
N GLU A 91 4.84 2.29 -9.73
CA GLU A 91 6.04 3.13 -9.76
C GLU A 91 6.93 2.89 -8.54
N ILE A 92 6.34 2.80 -7.36
CA ILE A 92 7.07 2.50 -6.13
C ILE A 92 7.71 1.12 -6.20
N LEU A 93 6.94 0.09 -6.57
CA LEU A 93 7.43 -1.28 -6.63
C LEU A 93 8.56 -1.46 -7.67
N ASN A 94 8.52 -0.71 -8.75
CA ASN A 94 9.53 -0.80 -9.81
C ASN A 94 10.81 -0.01 -9.49
N SER A 95 10.82 0.80 -8.45
CA SER A 95 11.97 1.62 -8.06
C SER A 95 12.51 1.32 -6.67
N LEU A 96 12.22 0.14 -6.13
CA LEU A 96 12.77 -0.31 -4.85
C LEU A 96 14.24 -0.69 -4.99
N PRO A 97 15.05 -0.60 -3.89
CA PRO A 97 16.45 -1.04 -3.93
C PRO A 97 16.59 -2.50 -4.38
N GLY A 98 17.73 -2.83 -4.99
CA GLY A 98 17.95 -4.11 -5.66
C GLY A 98 17.69 -5.37 -4.84
N ASP A 99 17.93 -5.35 -3.53
CA ASP A 99 17.70 -6.50 -2.65
C ASP A 99 16.32 -6.48 -1.98
N CYS A 100 15.49 -5.48 -2.29
CA CYS A 100 14.14 -5.32 -1.75
C CYS A 100 13.07 -5.43 -2.83
N VAL A 101 13.41 -5.98 -4.00
CA VAL A 101 12.51 -6.07 -5.15
C VAL A 101 11.50 -7.21 -4.97
N TYR A 102 10.26 -6.97 -5.32
CA TYR A 102 9.24 -8.01 -5.44
C TYR A 102 9.33 -8.64 -6.83
N SER A 103 8.97 -9.93 -6.94
CA SER A 103 8.88 -10.60 -8.23
C SER A 103 7.71 -10.05 -9.04
N GLU A 104 7.68 -10.32 -10.34
CA GLU A 104 6.57 -9.89 -11.20
C GLU A 104 5.23 -10.45 -10.73
N GLU A 105 5.22 -11.70 -10.27
CA GLU A 105 4.02 -12.33 -9.73
C GLU A 105 3.58 -11.65 -8.44
N GLU A 106 4.51 -11.36 -7.54
CA GLU A 106 4.24 -10.66 -6.29
C GLU A 106 3.70 -9.25 -6.52
N LYS A 107 4.29 -8.52 -7.47
CA LYS A 107 3.80 -7.18 -7.87
C LYS A 107 2.36 -7.26 -8.37
N ARG A 108 2.05 -8.27 -9.16
CA ARG A 108 0.70 -8.47 -9.68
C ARG A 108 -0.30 -8.70 -8.55
N MET A 109 0.06 -9.52 -7.57
CA MET A 109 -0.77 -9.77 -6.40
C MET A 109 -1.03 -8.49 -5.61
N ILE A 110 0.01 -7.67 -5.40
CA ILE A 110 -0.11 -6.40 -4.68
C ILE A 110 -1.03 -5.44 -5.43
N LEU A 111 -0.86 -5.32 -6.75
CA LEU A 111 -1.60 -4.36 -7.56
C LEU A 111 -3.08 -4.74 -7.76
N THR A 112 -3.39 -6.02 -7.72
CA THR A 112 -4.79 -6.47 -7.88
C THR A 112 -5.55 -6.55 -6.55
N GLY A 113 -4.85 -6.36 -5.45
CA GLY A 113 -5.47 -6.41 -4.13
C GLY A 113 -5.52 -7.79 -3.58
#